data_381d4a59740fbd6fa82d3d3b3c226280
#
_entry.id   381d4a59740fbd6fa82d3d3b3c226280
#
_cell.length_a   1.000
_cell.length_b   1.000
_cell.length_c   1.000
_cell.angle_alpha   90.00
_cell.angle_beta   90.00
_cell.angle_gamma   90.00
#
_symmetry.space_group_name_H-M   'P 1'
#
loop_
_entity.id
_entity.type
_entity.pdbx_description
1 polymer ?
#
loop_
_entity_poly.entity_id
_entity_poly.type
_entity_poly.pdbx_seq_one_letter_code
_entity_poly.pdbx_strand_id
1 'polypeptide(L)'
;MEGVTIDAVPILAAYLEIAAATDAVVVEGVGGFRVPLNDSFDTADLAQQLNLPVILVVGLRLGCISHALLTAEAIAARGLKLVGWVANELQAEMNFADENVAALAQRIPAPLLGRVPRLAQPTAAAAAAHLNFTGLPNWPARRNNT
;
A
#
# COMPACT_ATOMS: atom_id res chain seq x y z
N MET A 1 25.12 9.29 -4.50
CA MET A 1 23.94 10.05 -4.97
C MET A 1 24.26 10.49 -6.38
N GLU A 2 23.40 10.13 -7.34
CA GLU A 2 23.69 10.35 -8.79
C GLU A 2 23.38 11.78 -9.28
N GLY A 3 23.13 12.74 -8.38
CA GLY A 3 22.86 14.14 -8.75
C GLY A 3 21.56 14.38 -9.54
N VAL A 4 20.65 13.39 -9.53
CA VAL A 4 19.35 13.51 -10.20
C VAL A 4 18.32 14.04 -9.22
N THR A 5 17.63 15.12 -9.57
CA THR A 5 16.47 15.63 -8.84
C THR A 5 15.21 14.93 -9.34
N ILE A 6 14.45 14.31 -8.44
CA ILE A 6 13.17 13.68 -8.78
C ILE A 6 12.10 14.77 -8.81
N ASP A 7 11.45 14.94 -9.98
CA ASP A 7 10.34 15.85 -10.20
C ASP A 7 9.02 15.07 -10.26
N ALA A 8 7.98 15.62 -9.63
CA ALA A 8 6.65 15.02 -9.63
C ALA A 8 5.92 15.14 -10.98
N VAL A 9 6.21 16.17 -11.77
CA VAL A 9 5.48 16.46 -13.01
C VAL A 9 5.52 15.31 -14.01
N PRO A 10 6.68 14.71 -14.35
CA PRO A 10 6.70 13.56 -15.26
C PRO A 10 6.02 12.32 -14.67
N ILE A 11 6.05 12.14 -13.35
CA ILE A 11 5.39 11.00 -12.68
C ILE A 11 3.87 11.13 -12.83
N LEU A 12 3.32 12.31 -12.57
CA LEU A 12 1.89 12.59 -12.70
C LEU A 12 1.43 12.49 -14.15
N ALA A 13 2.22 12.97 -15.11
CA ALA A 13 1.92 12.85 -16.54
C ALA A 13 1.85 11.38 -16.97
N ALA A 14 2.85 10.57 -16.58
CA ALA A 14 2.87 9.13 -16.86
C ALA A 14 1.68 8.40 -16.21
N TYR A 15 1.32 8.75 -14.97
CA TYR A 15 0.12 8.21 -14.32
C TYR A 15 -1.15 8.50 -15.13
N LEU A 16 -1.37 9.74 -15.57
CA LEU A 16 -2.55 10.14 -16.35
C LEU A 16 -2.62 9.40 -17.69
N GLU A 17 -1.51 9.23 -18.37
CA GLU A 17 -1.41 8.49 -19.62
C GLU A 17 -1.81 7.02 -19.43
N ILE A 18 -1.25 6.34 -18.41
CA ILE A 18 -1.56 4.95 -18.08
C ILE A 18 -3.02 4.81 -17.66
N ALA A 19 -3.52 5.70 -16.82
CA ALA A 19 -4.89 5.67 -16.32
C ALA A 19 -5.94 5.84 -17.44
N ALA A 20 -5.61 6.61 -18.48
CA ALA A 20 -6.48 6.77 -19.65
C ALA A 20 -6.53 5.51 -20.55
N ALA A 21 -5.53 4.65 -20.47
CA ALA A 21 -5.36 3.47 -21.33
C ALA A 21 -5.74 2.13 -20.64
N THR A 22 -6.07 2.14 -19.35
CA THR A 22 -6.26 0.91 -18.55
C THR A 22 -7.49 0.97 -17.66
N ASP A 23 -8.05 -0.19 -17.33
CA ASP A 23 -9.22 -0.32 -16.44
C ASP A 23 -8.86 -0.10 -14.97
N ALA A 24 -7.60 -0.30 -14.59
CA ALA A 24 -7.10 -0.10 -13.24
C ALA A 24 -5.61 0.24 -13.24
N VAL A 25 -5.19 1.08 -12.33
CA VAL A 25 -3.79 1.44 -12.10
C VAL A 25 -3.46 1.25 -10.63
N VAL A 26 -2.34 0.62 -10.35
CA VAL A 26 -1.75 0.55 -9.01
C VAL A 26 -0.46 1.36 -9.03
N VAL A 27 -0.36 2.32 -8.12
CA VAL A 27 0.86 3.12 -7.94
C VAL A 27 1.55 2.63 -6.67
N GLU A 28 2.78 2.20 -6.80
CA GLU A 28 3.61 1.75 -5.68
C GLU A 28 4.74 2.75 -5.43
N GLY A 29 4.94 3.09 -4.16
CA GLY A 29 6.08 3.89 -3.70
C GLY A 29 7.26 3.00 -3.29
N VAL A 30 8.46 3.58 -3.23
CA VAL A 30 9.67 2.93 -2.74
C VAL A 30 9.96 3.35 -1.30
N GLY A 31 10.19 2.37 -0.42
CA GLY A 31 10.55 2.60 0.98
C GLY A 31 9.33 2.64 1.88
N GLY A 32 8.77 3.82 2.10
CA GLY A 32 7.61 4.02 2.97
C GLY A 32 6.74 5.17 2.49
N PHE A 33 5.77 5.57 3.34
CA PHE A 33 4.84 6.65 3.00
C PHE A 33 5.50 8.04 3.00
N ARG A 34 6.52 8.25 3.85
CA ARG A 34 7.28 9.49 3.98
C ARG A 34 8.73 9.29 3.55
N VAL A 35 9.01 9.33 2.24
CA VAL A 35 10.35 9.19 1.69
C VAL A 35 10.70 10.45 0.89
N PRO A 36 11.76 11.19 1.24
CA PRO A 36 12.17 12.36 0.47
C PRO A 36 12.48 12.02 -0.99
N LEU A 37 11.88 12.74 -1.91
CA LEU A 37 12.17 12.68 -3.34
C LEU A 37 13.12 13.80 -3.74
N ASN A 38 13.01 14.96 -3.07
CA ASN A 38 13.94 16.08 -3.14
C ASN A 38 13.89 16.88 -1.82
N ASP A 39 14.52 18.06 -1.77
CA ASP A 39 14.64 18.87 -0.54
C ASP A 39 13.30 19.35 0.03
N SER A 40 12.25 19.47 -0.78
CA SER A 40 10.95 20.04 -0.40
C SER A 40 9.75 19.14 -0.69
N PHE A 41 9.96 17.93 -1.24
CA PHE A 41 8.90 17.07 -1.73
C PHE A 41 9.17 15.60 -1.39
N ASP A 42 8.17 14.92 -0.83
CA ASP A 42 8.24 13.51 -0.45
C ASP A 42 7.16 12.64 -1.13
N THR A 43 7.23 11.33 -0.90
CA THR A 43 6.25 10.38 -1.45
C THR A 43 4.82 10.61 -0.94
N ALA A 44 4.63 11.19 0.26
CA ALA A 44 3.31 11.55 0.75
C ALA A 44 2.73 12.78 0.03
N ASP A 45 3.57 13.73 -0.38
CA ASP A 45 3.16 14.86 -1.23
C ASP A 45 2.74 14.37 -2.62
N LEU A 46 3.48 13.39 -3.18
CA LEU A 46 3.10 12.75 -4.43
C LEU A 46 1.77 12.00 -4.30
N ALA A 47 1.59 11.21 -3.24
CA ALA A 47 0.35 10.50 -2.98
C ALA A 47 -0.84 11.46 -2.83
N GLN A 48 -0.64 12.62 -2.20
CA GLN A 48 -1.66 13.67 -2.07
C GLN A 48 -2.03 14.27 -3.43
N GLN A 49 -1.06 14.52 -4.32
CA GLN A 49 -1.32 15.01 -5.67
C GLN A 49 -2.04 13.97 -6.55
N LEU A 50 -1.72 12.70 -6.40
CA LEU A 50 -2.43 11.60 -7.07
C LEU A 50 -3.87 11.44 -6.55
N ASN A 51 -4.11 11.74 -5.29
CA ASN A 51 -5.40 11.66 -4.60
C ASN A 51 -6.11 10.31 -4.80
N LEU A 52 -5.35 9.22 -4.77
CA LEU A 52 -5.86 7.87 -4.91
C LEU A 52 -6.23 7.26 -3.55
N PRO A 53 -7.19 6.32 -3.50
CA PRO A 53 -7.40 5.49 -2.32
C PRO A 53 -6.12 4.72 -1.96
N VAL A 54 -5.78 4.70 -0.67
CA VAL A 54 -4.54 4.09 -0.20
C VAL A 54 -4.80 2.71 0.38
N ILE A 55 -3.97 1.73 0.02
CA ILE A 55 -3.88 0.43 0.68
C ILE A 55 -2.54 0.39 1.41
N LEU A 56 -2.57 0.15 2.73
CA LEU A 56 -1.38 0.03 3.54
C LEU A 56 -0.91 -1.42 3.59
N VAL A 57 0.30 -1.69 3.13
CA VAL A 57 0.94 -3.01 3.28
C VAL A 57 1.86 -2.98 4.48
N VAL A 58 1.54 -3.81 5.49
CA VAL A 58 2.27 -3.90 6.75
C VAL A 58 3.15 -5.14 6.76
N GLY A 59 4.46 -4.96 6.70
CA GLY A 59 5.41 -6.05 6.89
C GLY A 59 5.44 -6.46 8.36
N LEU A 60 5.02 -7.70 8.66
CA LEU A 60 4.99 -8.23 10.01
C LEU A 60 6.40 -8.49 10.52
N ARG A 61 6.83 -7.69 11.48
CA ARG A 61 8.10 -7.77 12.20
C ARG A 61 7.99 -6.98 13.49
N LEU A 62 8.97 -7.10 14.38
CA LEU A 62 9.04 -6.27 15.58
C LEU A 62 8.99 -4.77 15.20
N GLY A 63 8.10 -4.03 15.87
CA GLY A 63 7.84 -2.62 15.60
C GLY A 63 6.77 -2.33 14.54
N CYS A 64 6.20 -3.35 13.89
CA CYS A 64 5.19 -3.17 12.83
C CYS A 64 3.93 -2.43 13.32
N ILE A 65 3.51 -2.63 14.57
CA ILE A 65 2.34 -1.94 15.12
C ILE A 65 2.57 -0.43 15.11
N SER A 66 3.67 0.04 15.71
CA SER A 66 4.01 1.47 15.75
C SER A 66 4.14 2.04 14.33
N HIS A 67 4.87 1.36 13.45
CA HIS A 67 5.06 1.78 12.06
C HIS A 67 3.73 1.92 11.30
N ALA A 68 2.85 0.94 11.42
CA ALA A 68 1.57 0.95 10.73
C ALA A 68 0.64 2.06 11.23
N LEU A 69 0.58 2.27 12.56
CA LEU A 69 -0.26 3.31 13.14
C LEU A 69 0.24 4.71 12.78
N LEU A 70 1.54 4.98 12.88
CA LEU A 70 2.13 6.24 12.44
C LEU A 70 1.90 6.51 10.95
N THR A 71 1.98 5.45 10.12
CA THR A 71 1.70 5.58 8.69
C THR A 71 0.22 5.87 8.43
N ALA A 72 -0.70 5.20 9.13
CA ALA A 72 -2.14 5.46 9.00
C ALA A 72 -2.49 6.90 9.43
N GLU A 73 -1.90 7.40 10.51
CA GLU A 73 -2.04 8.79 10.94
C GLU A 73 -1.50 9.77 9.89
N ALA A 74 -0.32 9.49 9.31
CA ALA A 74 0.27 10.33 8.27
C ALA A 74 -0.58 10.36 6.99
N ILE A 75 -1.19 9.24 6.59
CA ILE A 75 -2.13 9.15 5.47
C ILE A 75 -3.35 10.05 5.74
N ALA A 76 -3.96 9.93 6.92
CA ALA A 76 -5.11 10.74 7.32
C ALA A 76 -4.76 12.24 7.40
N ALA A 77 -3.60 12.59 7.92
CA ALA A 77 -3.13 13.99 8.02
C ALA A 77 -2.93 14.64 6.63
N ARG A 78 -2.72 13.85 5.58
CA ARG A 78 -2.66 14.32 4.18
C ARG A 78 -4.03 14.37 3.49
N GLY A 79 -5.12 14.11 4.21
CA GLY A 79 -6.48 14.08 3.66
C GLY A 79 -6.76 12.88 2.76
N LEU A 80 -5.88 11.88 2.75
CA LEU A 80 -6.02 10.68 1.94
C LEU A 80 -6.90 9.64 2.62
N LYS A 81 -7.59 8.84 1.82
CA LYS A 81 -8.46 7.78 2.31
C LYS A 81 -7.73 6.44 2.36
N LEU A 82 -7.48 5.94 3.56
CA LEU A 82 -7.05 4.56 3.76
C LEU A 82 -8.27 3.63 3.57
N VAL A 83 -8.26 2.81 2.51
CA VAL A 83 -9.40 1.95 2.14
C VAL A 83 -9.23 0.49 2.54
N GLY A 84 -8.03 0.11 2.96
CA GLY A 84 -7.73 -1.23 3.44
C GLY A 84 -6.27 -1.38 3.81
N TRP A 85 -5.94 -2.49 4.44
CA TRP A 85 -4.57 -2.85 4.74
C TRP A 85 -4.32 -4.34 4.56
N VAL A 86 -3.07 -4.70 4.33
CA VAL A 86 -2.61 -6.07 4.12
C VAL A 86 -1.54 -6.39 5.15
N ALA A 87 -1.64 -7.56 5.80
CA ALA A 87 -0.58 -8.11 6.64
C ALA A 87 0.34 -8.97 5.76
N ASN A 88 1.61 -8.59 5.66
CA ASN A 88 2.61 -9.30 4.86
C ASN A 88 3.66 -9.94 5.77
N GLU A 89 3.73 -11.27 5.79
CA GLU A 89 4.72 -12.01 6.60
C GLU A 89 6.10 -11.99 5.93
N LEU A 90 7.05 -11.33 6.58
CA LEU A 90 8.42 -11.21 6.08
C LEU A 90 9.28 -12.42 6.44
N GLN A 91 8.89 -13.15 7.49
CA GLN A 91 9.60 -14.31 8.02
C GLN A 91 8.65 -15.50 8.09
N ALA A 92 9.18 -16.73 7.96
CA ALA A 92 8.37 -17.94 8.07
C ALA A 92 7.80 -18.13 9.49
N GLU A 93 8.52 -17.66 10.49
CA GLU A 93 8.12 -17.71 11.89
C GLU A 93 8.31 -16.33 12.53
N MET A 94 7.23 -15.79 13.04
CA MET A 94 7.23 -14.57 13.84
C MET A 94 6.46 -14.86 15.13
N ASN A 95 7.10 -14.71 16.27
CA ASN A 95 6.43 -14.80 17.56
C ASN A 95 5.31 -13.75 17.64
N PHE A 96 4.13 -14.15 18.13
CA PHE A 96 2.97 -13.28 18.33
C PHE A 96 2.46 -12.60 17.03
N ALA A 97 2.61 -13.25 15.88
CA ALA A 97 2.12 -12.69 14.60
C ALA A 97 0.60 -12.46 14.63
N ASP A 98 -0.17 -13.40 15.19
CA ASP A 98 -1.63 -13.32 15.28
C ASP A 98 -2.07 -12.19 16.19
N GLU A 99 -1.41 -12.00 17.33
CA GLU A 99 -1.65 -10.91 18.27
C GLU A 99 -1.32 -9.54 17.65
N ASN A 100 -0.25 -9.45 16.87
CA ASN A 100 0.09 -8.22 16.14
C ASN A 100 -0.98 -7.88 15.12
N VAL A 101 -1.45 -8.86 14.34
CA VAL A 101 -2.54 -8.66 13.36
C VAL A 101 -3.82 -8.24 14.06
N ALA A 102 -4.20 -8.90 15.16
CA ALA A 102 -5.38 -8.55 15.95
C ALA A 102 -5.29 -7.13 16.53
N ALA A 103 -4.11 -6.75 17.05
CA ALA A 103 -3.87 -5.39 17.57
C ALA A 103 -3.98 -4.32 16.49
N LEU A 104 -3.51 -4.60 15.28
CA LEU A 104 -3.62 -3.70 14.12
C LEU A 104 -5.06 -3.60 13.63
N ALA A 105 -5.77 -4.74 13.54
CA ALA A 105 -7.16 -4.77 13.08
C ALA A 105 -8.12 -3.97 13.98
N GLN A 106 -7.80 -3.85 15.27
CA GLN A 106 -8.55 -3.02 16.21
C GLN A 106 -8.27 -1.52 16.09
N ARG A 107 -7.14 -1.13 15.51
CA ARG A 107 -6.63 0.26 15.57
C ARG A 107 -6.55 0.95 14.21
N ILE A 108 -6.32 0.19 13.14
CA ILE A 108 -6.32 0.76 11.78
C ILE A 108 -7.78 1.00 11.36
N PRO A 109 -8.16 2.25 10.98
CA PRO A 109 -9.54 2.58 10.64
C PRO A 109 -9.89 2.16 9.20
N ALA A 110 -9.50 0.93 8.81
CA ALA A 110 -9.75 0.35 7.49
C ALA A 110 -9.75 -1.18 7.60
N PRO A 111 -10.48 -1.90 6.73
CA PRO A 111 -10.56 -3.36 6.78
C PRO A 111 -9.23 -4.03 6.47
N LEU A 112 -8.96 -5.18 7.11
CA LEU A 112 -7.91 -6.10 6.69
C LEU A 112 -8.35 -6.79 5.39
N LEU A 113 -7.58 -6.60 4.32
CA LEU A 113 -7.85 -7.17 3.01
C LEU A 113 -7.31 -8.60 2.86
N GLY A 114 -6.38 -8.97 3.72
CA GLY A 114 -5.81 -10.30 3.75
C GLY A 114 -4.46 -10.36 4.45
N ARG A 115 -4.01 -11.60 4.67
CA ARG A 115 -2.70 -11.91 5.24
C ARG A 115 -1.94 -12.78 4.26
N VAL A 116 -0.83 -12.26 3.76
CA VAL A 116 0.04 -12.97 2.82
C VAL A 116 1.16 -13.64 3.62
N PRO A 117 1.20 -14.97 3.66
CA PRO A 117 2.28 -15.68 4.33
C PRO A 117 3.60 -15.54 3.54
N ARG A 118 4.72 -15.89 4.18
CA ARG A 118 5.97 -16.01 3.44
C ARG A 118 5.86 -17.16 2.43
N LEU A 119 5.75 -16.79 1.16
CA LEU A 119 5.60 -17.74 0.06
C LEU A 119 6.96 -18.35 -0.32
N ALA A 120 7.00 -19.67 -0.50
CA ALA A 120 8.19 -20.35 -1.00
C ALA A 120 8.53 -19.95 -2.45
N GLN A 121 7.47 -19.68 -3.24
CA GLN A 121 7.56 -19.14 -4.60
C GLN A 121 6.70 -17.88 -4.66
N PRO A 122 7.26 -16.68 -4.50
CA PRO A 122 6.52 -15.43 -4.45
C PRO A 122 6.10 -14.98 -5.86
N THR A 123 4.94 -15.46 -6.30
CA THR A 123 4.31 -14.99 -7.54
C THR A 123 3.12 -14.09 -7.22
N ALA A 124 2.76 -13.20 -8.14
CA ALA A 124 1.58 -12.35 -8.00
C ALA A 124 0.29 -13.17 -7.79
N ALA A 125 0.13 -14.27 -8.52
CA ALA A 125 -1.02 -15.17 -8.38
C ALA A 125 -1.08 -15.84 -7.01
N ALA A 126 0.06 -16.32 -6.48
CA ALA A 126 0.12 -16.92 -5.16
C ALA A 126 -0.21 -15.90 -4.06
N ALA A 127 0.31 -14.67 -4.15
CA ALA A 127 -0.03 -13.60 -3.21
C ALA A 127 -1.50 -13.20 -3.29
N ALA A 128 -2.04 -13.05 -4.51
CA ALA A 128 -3.43 -12.67 -4.73
C ALA A 128 -4.45 -13.66 -4.14
N ALA A 129 -4.09 -14.95 -4.04
CA ALA A 129 -4.95 -15.97 -3.41
C ALA A 129 -5.24 -15.70 -1.92
N HIS A 130 -4.43 -14.89 -1.27
CA HIS A 130 -4.57 -14.49 0.14
C HIS A 130 -5.26 -13.14 0.34
N LEU A 131 -5.70 -12.49 -0.74
CA LEU A 131 -6.24 -11.13 -0.71
C LEU A 131 -7.68 -11.09 -1.21
N ASN A 132 -8.48 -10.25 -0.55
CA ASN A 132 -9.87 -9.99 -0.94
C ASN A 132 -10.07 -8.48 -1.16
N PHE A 133 -10.24 -8.08 -2.40
CA PHE A 133 -10.44 -6.70 -2.80
C PHE A 133 -11.90 -6.36 -3.13
N THR A 134 -12.84 -7.30 -2.97
CA THR A 134 -14.25 -7.12 -3.37
C THR A 134 -14.96 -5.97 -2.64
N GLY A 135 -14.47 -5.58 -1.47
CA GLY A 135 -15.00 -4.46 -0.68
C GLY A 135 -14.35 -3.10 -0.99
N LEU A 136 -13.36 -3.04 -1.90
CA LEU A 136 -12.71 -1.79 -2.21
C LEU A 136 -13.59 -0.90 -3.11
N PRO A 137 -13.65 0.41 -2.84
CA PRO A 137 -14.37 1.34 -3.71
C PRO A 137 -13.74 1.34 -5.11
N ASN A 138 -14.59 1.27 -6.13
CA ASN A 138 -14.20 1.27 -7.55
C ASN A 138 -13.27 0.12 -7.98
N TRP A 139 -13.18 -0.97 -7.19
CA TRP A 139 -12.44 -2.13 -7.63
C TRP A 139 -13.15 -2.77 -8.84
N PRO A 140 -12.45 -3.01 -9.96
CA PRO A 140 -13.08 -3.57 -11.15
C PRO A 140 -13.67 -4.96 -10.85
N ALA A 141 -14.92 -5.18 -11.22
CA ALA A 141 -15.54 -6.49 -11.16
C ALA A 141 -14.72 -7.47 -12.03
N ARG A 142 -14.54 -8.72 -11.54
CA ARG A 142 -13.90 -9.76 -12.37
C ARG A 142 -14.65 -9.84 -13.69
N ARG A 143 -13.98 -9.55 -14.80
CA ARG A 143 -14.50 -9.93 -16.10
C ARG A 143 -14.48 -11.46 -16.12
N ASN A 144 -15.67 -12.09 -16.12
CA ASN A 144 -15.77 -13.51 -16.42
C ASN A 144 -15.39 -13.63 -17.90
N ASN A 145 -14.17 -14.08 -18.18
CA ASN A 145 -13.79 -14.54 -19.51
C ASN A 145 -14.57 -15.84 -19.75
N THR A 146 -15.73 -15.71 -20.40
CA THR A 146 -16.44 -16.83 -21.05
C THR A 146 -15.70 -17.23 -22.30
#